data_a6a5b7cac9d99f97dcec696bbd84e1d8
#
_entry.id   a6a5b7cac9d99f97dcec696bbd84e1d8
#
_cell.length_a   1.000
_cell.length_b   1.000
_cell.length_c   1.000
_cell.angle_alpha   90.00
_cell.angle_beta   90.00
_cell.angle_gamma   90.00
#
_symmetry.space_group_name_H-M   'P 1'
#
loop_
_entity.id
_entity.type
_entity.pdbx_description
1 polymer ?
#
loop_
_entity_poly.entity_id
_entity_poly.type
_entity_poly.pdbx_seq_one_letter_code
_entity_poly.pdbx_strand_id
1 'polypeptide(L)'
;MKNLFVVGSLHLDVIVKSPRIPQKDETIIGKSVEYVFGGKGGNQALAADQNGASTFLAGRVGSDSFAKLLTAHLQNSSVDFSALQVGTGASGMSVAIVEESGEYSAAVVSGENLHIDEKSIEVPENTGVLLLQNEINDKVNL
;
A
#
# COMPACT_ATOMS: atom_id res chain seq x y z
N MET A 1 4.75 -25.36 8.84
CA MET A 1 5.46 -24.08 8.94
C MET A 1 4.45 -23.05 9.46
N LYS A 2 4.84 -22.14 10.34
CA LYS A 2 3.92 -21.11 10.83
C LYS A 2 3.81 -20.01 9.78
N ASN A 3 2.60 -19.48 9.61
CA ASN A 3 2.33 -18.41 8.65
C ASN A 3 2.64 -17.03 9.23
N LEU A 4 2.95 -16.09 8.36
CA LEU A 4 3.01 -14.67 8.67
C LEU A 4 1.71 -14.02 8.15
N PHE A 5 1.01 -13.31 9.01
CA PHE A 5 -0.21 -12.59 8.67
C PHE A 5 0.04 -11.08 8.82
N VAL A 6 -0.14 -10.35 7.75
CA VAL A 6 0.03 -8.90 7.72
C VAL A 6 -1.34 -8.25 7.61
N VAL A 7 -1.66 -7.33 8.52
CA VAL A 7 -2.82 -6.45 8.38
C VAL A 7 -2.33 -5.04 8.21
N GLY A 8 -2.56 -4.43 7.06
CA GLY A 8 -1.95 -3.13 6.84
C GLY A 8 -2.32 -2.44 5.54
N SER A 9 -1.66 -1.32 5.33
CA SER A 9 -1.90 -0.38 4.25
C SER A 9 -1.37 -0.86 2.90
N LEU A 10 -2.11 -0.50 1.85
CA LEU A 10 -1.67 -0.56 0.46
C LEU A 10 -1.77 0.84 -0.15
N HIS A 11 -0.72 1.28 -0.81
CA HIS A 11 -0.69 2.54 -1.54
C HIS A 11 -0.20 2.33 -2.97
N LEU A 12 -0.73 3.09 -3.91
CA LEU A 12 -0.08 3.29 -5.19
C LEU A 12 0.69 4.61 -5.13
N ASP A 13 2.00 4.55 -5.25
CA ASP A 13 2.86 5.72 -5.22
C ASP A 13 3.03 6.26 -6.64
N VAL A 14 2.57 7.49 -6.88
CA VAL A 14 2.74 8.23 -8.12
C VAL A 14 3.97 9.11 -7.98
N ILE A 15 5.04 8.76 -8.67
CA ILE A 15 6.33 9.45 -8.57
C ILE A 15 6.54 10.27 -9.83
N VAL A 16 6.55 11.58 -9.71
CA VAL A 16 6.83 12.52 -10.80
C VAL A 16 8.28 12.98 -10.69
N LYS A 17 9.10 12.67 -11.70
CA LYS A 17 10.45 13.21 -11.79
C LYS A 17 10.40 14.59 -12.41
N SER A 18 11.06 15.56 -11.79
CA SER A 18 11.01 16.95 -12.16
C SER A 18 12.40 17.62 -12.02
N PRO A 19 12.70 18.67 -12.79
CA PRO A 19 13.95 19.45 -12.61
C PRO A 19 14.07 20.03 -11.20
N ARG A 20 12.96 20.43 -10.61
CA ARG A 20 12.84 20.98 -9.26
C ARG A 20 11.41 20.82 -8.73
N ILE A 21 11.20 21.09 -7.46
CA ILE A 21 9.87 21.21 -6.86
C ILE A 21 9.24 22.53 -7.28
N PRO A 22 7.96 22.56 -7.73
CA PRO A 22 7.27 23.81 -8.05
C PRO A 22 7.09 24.67 -6.80
N GLN A 23 7.18 25.97 -6.95
CA GLN A 23 6.85 26.93 -5.92
C GLN A 23 5.33 27.09 -5.79
N LYS A 24 4.89 27.80 -4.75
CA LYS A 24 3.47 28.12 -4.59
C LYS A 24 2.92 28.82 -5.84
N ASP A 25 1.74 28.37 -6.29
CA ASP A 25 1.03 28.90 -7.47
C ASP A 25 1.80 28.75 -8.81
N GLU A 26 2.78 27.84 -8.86
CA GLU A 26 3.58 27.57 -10.04
C GLU A 26 3.21 26.22 -10.67
N THR A 27 3.23 26.18 -12.00
CA THR A 27 3.15 24.95 -12.79
C THR A 27 4.46 24.73 -13.53
N ILE A 28 5.05 23.57 -13.41
CA ILE A 28 6.25 23.18 -14.13
C ILE A 28 6.01 21.89 -14.93
N ILE A 29 6.83 21.65 -15.93
CA ILE A 29 6.79 20.43 -16.74
C ILE A 29 7.71 19.39 -16.09
N GLY A 30 7.13 18.26 -15.65
CA GLY A 30 7.87 17.09 -15.19
C GLY A 30 8.51 16.32 -16.35
N LYS A 31 9.46 15.45 -16.04
CA LYS A 31 10.20 14.61 -17.01
C LYS A 31 9.54 13.27 -17.26
N SER A 32 9.03 12.64 -16.20
CA SER A 32 8.40 11.32 -16.26
C SER A 32 7.49 11.10 -15.06
N VAL A 33 6.63 10.08 -15.18
CA VAL A 33 5.81 9.55 -14.08
C VAL A 33 6.03 8.06 -13.97
N GLU A 34 6.12 7.58 -12.73
CA GLU A 34 6.17 6.16 -12.39
C GLU A 34 5.04 5.84 -11.41
N TYR A 35 4.48 4.63 -11.53
CA TYR A 35 3.49 4.09 -10.60
C TYR A 35 4.14 2.93 -9.88
N VAL A 36 4.28 3.04 -8.57
CA VAL A 36 5.01 2.07 -7.75
C VAL A 36 4.07 1.48 -6.71
N PHE A 37 4.10 0.16 -6.57
CA PHE A 37 3.41 -0.51 -5.47
C PHE A 37 4.05 -0.11 -4.14
N GLY A 38 3.24 0.28 -3.17
CA GLY A 38 3.67 0.78 -1.87
C GLY A 38 2.66 0.50 -0.76
N GLY A 39 2.82 1.21 0.34
CA GLY A 39 2.13 0.97 1.60
C GLY A 39 2.92 0.00 2.48
N LYS A 40 2.99 0.31 3.79
CA LYS A 40 3.81 -0.49 4.72
C LYS A 40 3.34 -1.94 4.80
N GLY A 41 2.02 -2.18 4.79
CA GLY A 41 1.46 -3.53 4.81
C GLY A 41 1.83 -4.32 3.57
N GLY A 42 1.60 -3.75 2.40
CA GLY A 42 1.94 -4.39 1.13
C GLY A 42 3.44 -4.68 1.00
N ASN A 43 4.29 -3.71 1.32
CA ASN A 43 5.74 -3.87 1.26
C ASN A 43 6.27 -4.95 2.22
N GLN A 44 5.73 -5.02 3.44
CA GLN A 44 6.11 -6.04 4.41
C GLN A 44 5.68 -7.44 3.95
N ALA A 45 4.47 -7.57 3.40
CA ALA A 45 3.97 -8.84 2.89
C ALA A 45 4.84 -9.35 1.72
N LEU A 46 5.15 -8.50 0.75
CA LEU A 46 6.01 -8.87 -0.37
C LEU A 46 7.44 -9.20 0.06
N ALA A 47 8.01 -8.42 0.99
CA ALA A 47 9.35 -8.70 1.50
C ALA A 47 9.42 -10.03 2.24
N ALA A 48 8.40 -10.37 3.01
CA ALA A 48 8.33 -11.66 3.71
C ALA A 48 8.21 -12.83 2.72
N ASP A 49 7.33 -12.72 1.72
CA ASP A 49 7.17 -13.69 0.66
C ASP A 49 8.47 -13.93 -0.12
N GLN A 50 9.15 -12.86 -0.53
CA GLN A 50 10.45 -12.93 -1.21
C GLN A 50 11.55 -13.61 -0.38
N ASN A 51 11.42 -13.61 0.95
CA ASN A 51 12.32 -14.32 1.86
C ASN A 51 11.79 -15.72 2.26
N GLY A 52 10.79 -16.23 1.55
CA GLY A 52 10.31 -17.62 1.68
C GLY A 52 9.30 -17.84 2.82
N ALA A 53 8.74 -16.79 3.40
CA ALA A 53 7.65 -16.95 4.37
C ALA A 53 6.32 -17.24 3.67
N SER A 54 5.52 -18.14 4.25
CA SER A 54 4.12 -18.30 3.87
C SER A 54 3.35 -17.09 4.39
N THR A 55 2.98 -16.18 3.50
CA THR A 55 2.50 -14.84 3.85
C THR A 55 1.07 -14.62 3.43
N PHE A 56 0.27 -14.08 4.36
CA PHE A 56 -1.11 -13.63 4.16
C PHE A 56 -1.19 -12.12 4.35
N LEU A 57 -2.02 -11.46 3.54
CA LEU A 57 -2.24 -10.02 3.60
C LEU A 57 -3.73 -9.71 3.71
N ALA A 58 -4.10 -9.03 4.78
CA ALA A 58 -5.38 -8.34 4.92
C ALA A 58 -5.16 -6.82 4.81
N GLY A 59 -6.05 -6.15 4.15
CA GLY A 59 -6.02 -4.72 3.91
C GLY A 59 -7.28 -4.30 3.18
N ARG A 60 -7.32 -3.05 2.69
CA ARG A 60 -8.46 -2.57 1.95
C ARG A 60 -8.03 -1.62 0.84
N VAL A 61 -8.61 -1.82 -0.33
CA VAL A 61 -8.44 -0.97 -1.51
C VAL A 61 -9.79 -0.40 -1.95
N GLY A 62 -9.77 0.59 -2.79
CA GLY A 62 -10.98 1.13 -3.41
C GLY A 62 -11.47 0.30 -4.59
N SER A 63 -12.47 0.84 -5.32
CA SER A 63 -12.98 0.26 -6.57
C SER A 63 -12.45 0.97 -7.82
N ASP A 64 -11.33 1.65 -7.69
CA ASP A 64 -10.70 2.48 -8.72
C ASP A 64 -9.65 1.75 -9.56
N SER A 65 -9.03 2.47 -10.50
CA SER A 65 -7.96 1.93 -11.34
C SER A 65 -6.70 1.60 -10.54
N PHE A 66 -6.46 2.28 -9.42
CA PHE A 66 -5.30 2.02 -8.57
C PHE A 66 -5.43 0.68 -7.86
N ALA A 67 -6.64 0.30 -7.42
CA ALA A 67 -6.89 -1.02 -6.88
C ALA A 67 -6.50 -2.13 -7.86
N LYS A 68 -6.78 -1.95 -9.16
CA LYS A 68 -6.40 -2.91 -10.20
C LYS A 68 -4.89 -3.05 -10.34
N LEU A 69 -4.15 -1.95 -10.28
CA LEU A 69 -2.68 -1.98 -10.33
C LEU A 69 -2.08 -2.65 -9.09
N LEU A 70 -2.62 -2.36 -7.91
CA LEU A 70 -2.19 -2.97 -6.65
C LEU A 70 -2.44 -4.48 -6.64
N THR A 71 -3.63 -4.92 -7.02
CA THR A 71 -3.97 -6.35 -7.05
C THR A 71 -3.20 -7.11 -8.13
N ALA A 72 -2.99 -6.50 -9.31
CA ALA A 72 -2.17 -7.09 -10.36
C ALA A 72 -0.71 -7.29 -9.90
N HIS A 73 -0.18 -6.37 -9.10
CA HIS A 73 1.16 -6.52 -8.51
C HIS A 73 1.22 -7.69 -7.52
N LEU A 74 0.23 -7.80 -6.62
CA LEU A 74 0.13 -8.92 -5.68
C LEU A 74 -0.03 -10.28 -6.37
N GLN A 75 -0.74 -10.35 -7.50
CA GLN A 75 -0.90 -11.58 -8.30
C GLN A 75 0.43 -12.14 -8.83
N ASN A 76 1.48 -11.32 -8.93
CA ASN A 76 2.82 -11.75 -9.33
C ASN A 76 3.68 -12.26 -8.16
N SER A 77 3.11 -12.41 -6.98
CA SER A 77 3.75 -12.94 -5.77
C SER A 77 3.04 -14.21 -5.30
N SER A 78 3.56 -14.86 -4.27
CA SER A 78 2.91 -15.98 -3.59
C SER A 78 2.11 -15.55 -2.35
N VAL A 79 1.97 -14.24 -2.11
CA VAL A 79 1.18 -13.70 -1.01
C VAL A 79 -0.29 -14.08 -1.19
N ASP A 80 -0.88 -14.69 -0.17
CA ASP A 80 -2.33 -14.88 -0.13
C ASP A 80 -3.00 -13.58 0.32
N PHE A 81 -3.69 -12.93 -0.60
CA PHE A 81 -4.45 -11.70 -0.34
C PHE A 81 -5.97 -11.89 -0.44
N SER A 82 -6.45 -13.11 -0.21
CA SER A 82 -7.89 -13.43 -0.21
C SER A 82 -8.68 -12.62 0.84
N ALA A 83 -8.01 -12.14 1.89
CA ALA A 83 -8.57 -11.27 2.93
C ALA A 83 -8.51 -9.77 2.55
N LEU A 84 -8.15 -9.41 1.31
CA LEU A 84 -8.16 -8.03 0.85
C LEU A 84 -9.61 -7.56 0.62
N GLN A 85 -9.99 -6.51 1.32
CA GLN A 85 -11.31 -5.90 1.22
C GLN A 85 -11.36 -4.88 0.07
N VAL A 86 -12.54 -4.68 -0.50
CA VAL A 86 -12.79 -3.68 -1.53
C VAL A 86 -13.88 -2.71 -1.05
N GLY A 87 -13.54 -1.44 -0.97
CA GLY A 87 -14.47 -0.37 -0.63
C GLY A 87 -14.93 0.42 -1.85
N THR A 88 -15.82 1.37 -1.63
CA THR A 88 -16.38 2.24 -2.69
C THR A 88 -15.61 3.54 -2.87
N GLY A 89 -14.72 3.87 -1.94
CA GLY A 89 -13.87 5.07 -1.98
C GLY A 89 -12.61 4.87 -2.80
N ALA A 90 -11.69 5.81 -2.67
CA ALA A 90 -10.39 5.76 -3.35
C ALA A 90 -9.42 4.81 -2.65
N SER A 91 -8.61 4.10 -3.42
CA SER A 91 -7.45 3.37 -2.89
C SER A 91 -6.45 4.33 -2.25
N GLY A 92 -5.68 3.83 -1.29
CA GLY A 92 -4.55 4.57 -0.74
C GLY A 92 -3.55 4.93 -1.83
N MET A 93 -3.01 6.14 -1.77
CA MET A 93 -2.02 6.62 -2.73
C MET A 93 -1.06 7.63 -2.11
N SER A 94 0.10 7.80 -2.74
CA SER A 94 0.94 8.97 -2.54
C SER A 94 1.25 9.65 -3.87
N VAL A 95 1.52 10.96 -3.82
CA VAL A 95 2.10 11.69 -4.94
C VAL A 95 3.40 12.28 -4.45
N ALA A 96 4.50 11.93 -5.11
CA ALA A 96 5.82 12.46 -4.82
C ALA A 96 6.38 13.20 -6.04
N ILE A 97 6.89 14.40 -5.84
CA ILE A 97 7.71 15.11 -6.82
C ILE A 97 9.15 14.97 -6.38
N VAL A 98 9.96 14.34 -7.23
CA VAL A 98 11.38 14.05 -6.97
C VAL A 98 12.25 14.87 -7.90
N GLU A 99 13.18 15.64 -7.33
CA GLU A 99 14.15 16.44 -8.08
C GLU A 99 15.36 15.62 -8.53
N GLU A 100 16.13 16.18 -9.46
CA GLU A 100 17.41 15.61 -9.89
C GLU A 100 18.43 15.47 -8.75
N SER A 101 18.36 16.35 -7.75
CA SER A 101 19.19 16.29 -6.54
C SER A 101 18.85 15.10 -5.63
N GLY A 102 17.68 14.47 -5.81
CA GLY A 102 17.13 13.45 -4.93
C GLY A 102 16.25 14.01 -3.81
N GLU A 103 16.11 15.32 -3.70
CA GLU A 103 15.13 15.92 -2.79
C GLU A 103 13.71 15.67 -3.29
N TYR A 104 12.75 15.54 -2.38
CA TYR A 104 11.38 15.28 -2.76
C TYR A 104 10.38 15.95 -1.82
N SER A 105 9.17 16.14 -2.34
CA SER A 105 7.97 16.49 -1.57
C SER A 105 6.86 15.51 -1.92
N ALA A 106 6.13 15.06 -0.91
CA ALA A 106 5.06 14.09 -1.12
C ALA A 106 3.83 14.42 -0.28
N ALA A 107 2.68 14.01 -0.80
CA ALA A 107 1.41 13.98 -0.08
C ALA A 107 0.83 12.57 -0.13
N VAL A 108 0.31 12.10 0.99
CA VAL A 108 -0.31 10.77 1.14
C VAL A 108 -1.80 10.92 1.35
N VAL A 109 -2.57 10.11 0.65
CA VAL A 109 -4.01 9.95 0.85
C VAL A 109 -4.25 8.52 1.29
N SER A 110 -4.67 8.32 2.54
CA SER A 110 -4.88 6.98 3.11
C SER A 110 -6.04 6.23 2.45
N GLY A 111 -7.08 6.96 2.00
CA GLY A 111 -8.23 6.38 1.32
C GLY A 111 -8.87 5.23 2.10
N GLU A 112 -9.18 4.14 1.40
CA GLU A 112 -9.83 2.97 1.99
C GLU A 112 -9.00 2.26 3.06
N ASN A 113 -7.70 2.52 3.20
CA ASN A 113 -6.90 2.00 4.32
C ASN A 113 -7.47 2.37 5.70
N LEU A 114 -8.19 3.49 5.80
CA LEU A 114 -8.83 3.94 7.04
C LEU A 114 -10.20 3.29 7.29
N HIS A 115 -10.70 2.50 6.35
CA HIS A 115 -12.02 1.88 6.41
C HIS A 115 -11.97 0.35 6.46
N ILE A 116 -10.82 -0.23 6.84
CA ILE A 116 -10.70 -1.68 7.06
C ILE A 116 -11.75 -2.10 8.09
N ASP A 117 -12.57 -3.09 7.74
CA ASP A 117 -13.52 -3.71 8.65
C ASP A 117 -12.81 -4.81 9.45
N GLU A 118 -12.46 -4.50 10.69
CA GLU A 118 -11.75 -5.40 11.60
C GLU A 118 -12.53 -6.70 11.89
N LYS A 119 -13.86 -6.63 11.83
CA LYS A 119 -14.72 -7.79 12.11
C LYS A 119 -14.73 -8.84 11.00
N SER A 120 -14.33 -8.43 9.81
CA SER A 120 -14.24 -9.31 8.64
C SER A 120 -12.83 -9.91 8.47
N ILE A 121 -11.90 -9.64 9.39
CA ILE A 121 -10.55 -10.20 9.35
C ILE A 121 -10.50 -11.47 10.18
N GLU A 122 -10.29 -12.60 9.52
CA GLU A 122 -10.06 -13.88 10.17
C GLU A 122 -8.56 -14.20 10.14
N VAL A 123 -7.93 -14.22 11.33
CA VAL A 123 -6.52 -14.58 11.45
C VAL A 123 -6.43 -16.11 11.48
N PRO A 124 -5.71 -16.76 10.56
CA PRO A 124 -5.59 -18.21 10.53
C PRO A 124 -4.97 -18.77 11.82
N GLU A 125 -5.49 -19.90 12.34
CA GLU A 125 -5.03 -20.51 13.59
C GLU A 125 -3.54 -20.87 13.60
N ASN A 126 -2.96 -21.17 12.44
CA ASN A 126 -1.54 -21.49 12.30
C ASN A 126 -0.65 -20.26 12.10
N THR A 127 -1.16 -19.04 12.32
CA THR A 127 -0.37 -17.82 12.29
C THR A 127 0.67 -17.82 13.41
N GLY A 128 1.92 -17.64 13.01
CA GLY A 128 3.05 -17.58 13.94
C GLY A 128 3.49 -16.15 14.26
N VAL A 129 3.26 -15.24 13.30
CA VAL A 129 3.60 -13.82 13.42
C VAL A 129 2.45 -13.00 12.84
N LEU A 130 2.00 -12.01 13.60
CA LEU A 130 1.04 -10.99 13.15
C LEU A 130 1.79 -9.66 13.04
N LEU A 131 1.77 -9.04 11.87
CA LEU A 131 2.33 -7.70 11.64
C LEU A 131 1.20 -6.68 11.47
N LEU A 132 1.28 -5.62 12.24
CA LEU A 132 0.35 -4.49 12.22
C LEU A 132 1.12 -3.18 11.99
N GLN A 133 0.46 -2.16 11.46
CA GLN A 133 1.06 -0.82 11.26
C GLN A 133 0.08 0.28 11.64
N ASN A 134 0.60 1.52 11.79
CA ASN A 134 -0.17 2.72 12.11
C ASN A 134 -0.53 3.56 10.87
N GLU A 135 -0.65 2.96 9.69
CA GLU A 135 -1.17 3.60 8.46
C GLU A 135 -2.62 3.20 8.14
N ILE A 136 -3.24 2.46 9.05
CA ILE A 136 -4.63 2.00 8.95
C ILE A 136 -5.44 2.55 10.13
N ASN A 137 -6.75 2.27 10.18
CA ASN A 137 -7.54 2.75 11.30
C ASN A 137 -7.13 2.07 12.62
N ASP A 138 -7.18 2.82 13.73
CA ASP A 138 -6.71 2.34 15.04
C ASP A 138 -7.50 1.14 15.57
N LYS A 139 -8.75 0.97 15.15
CA LYS A 139 -9.60 -0.14 15.60
C LYS A 139 -9.10 -1.50 15.14
N VAL A 140 -8.35 -1.55 14.06
CA VAL A 140 -7.76 -2.79 13.53
C VAL A 140 -6.60 -3.27 14.42
N ASN A 141 -5.93 -2.35 15.11
CA ASN A 141 -4.77 -2.62 15.94
C ASN A 141 -5.12 -2.91 17.42
N LEU A 142 -6.41 -2.81 17.79
CA LEU A 142 -6.91 -3.07 19.14
C LEU A 142 -7.52 -4.46 19.26
#